data_d6cbc847aab6a7bbce9668e03c68a9ae
#
_entry.id   d6cbc847aab6a7bbce9668e03c68a9ae
#
_cell.length_a   1.000
_cell.length_b   1.000
_cell.length_c   1.000
_cell.angle_alpha   90.00
_cell.angle_beta   90.00
_cell.angle_gamma   90.00
#
_symmetry.space_group_name_H-M   'P 1'
#
loop_
_entity.id
_entity.type
_entity.pdbx_description
1 polymer ?
#
loop_
_entity_poly.entity_id
_entity_poly.type
_entity_poly.pdbx_seq_one_letter_code
_entity_poly.pdbx_strand_id
1 'polypeptide(L)'
;MTKYEEITLKPLSSAIGAEIGNVDISEELPEKVVGEIRQALLEYLVVFFRDQDLSDPQHHRRFTKYFGDLFIHPNFNLGQSNPEMVYLTRKPGDTAAAGERWHADTTMMKNPPMGAILYALEVPYWGCLLYTSDAADE
;
A
#
# COMPACT_ATOMS: atom_id res chain seq x y z
N MET A 1 -23.28 -9.15 -15.39
CA MET A 1 -21.93 -9.71 -15.44
C MET A 1 -21.08 -8.93 -14.48
N THR A 2 -20.44 -9.57 -13.55
CA THR A 2 -19.47 -8.90 -12.66
C THR A 2 -18.29 -8.45 -13.51
N LYS A 3 -17.81 -7.24 -13.28
CA LYS A 3 -16.69 -6.63 -14.01
C LYS A 3 -15.36 -7.37 -13.73
N TYR A 4 -15.29 -8.06 -12.61
CA TYR A 4 -14.16 -8.86 -12.14
C TYR A 4 -14.59 -10.32 -12.06
N GLU A 5 -13.77 -11.24 -12.58
CA GLU A 5 -14.07 -12.67 -12.67
C GLU A 5 -13.25 -13.49 -11.68
N GLU A 6 -12.00 -13.08 -11.43
CA GLU A 6 -11.04 -13.81 -10.60
C GLU A 6 -11.02 -13.29 -9.16
N ILE A 7 -11.20 -11.99 -8.97
CA ILE A 7 -11.19 -11.35 -7.65
C ILE A 7 -12.59 -10.95 -7.22
N THR A 8 -12.81 -10.81 -5.92
CA THR A 8 -13.97 -10.11 -5.38
C THR A 8 -13.60 -8.67 -5.06
N LEU A 9 -14.52 -7.75 -5.28
CA LEU A 9 -14.28 -6.32 -5.06
C LEU A 9 -15.44 -5.70 -4.30
N LYS A 10 -15.11 -5.00 -3.21
CA LYS A 10 -16.06 -4.29 -2.37
C LYS A 10 -15.60 -2.83 -2.20
N PRO A 11 -16.24 -1.86 -2.88
CA PRO A 11 -15.97 -0.44 -2.65
C PRO A 11 -16.18 -0.06 -1.19
N LEU A 12 -15.27 0.75 -0.63
CA LEU A 12 -15.37 1.23 0.76
C LEU A 12 -16.00 2.61 0.85
N SER A 13 -15.90 3.39 -0.22
CA SER A 13 -16.58 4.67 -0.34
C SER A 13 -17.02 4.90 -1.79
N SER A 14 -17.76 5.96 -2.02
CA SER A 14 -18.19 6.37 -3.38
C SER A 14 -17.07 7.01 -4.20
N ALA A 15 -16.00 7.47 -3.56
CA ALA A 15 -14.95 8.25 -4.21
C ALA A 15 -13.62 7.49 -4.32
N ILE A 16 -13.23 6.74 -3.29
CA ILE A 16 -11.91 6.14 -3.18
C ILE A 16 -11.94 4.90 -2.28
N GLY A 17 -11.12 3.91 -2.61
CA GLY A 17 -10.89 2.74 -1.79
C GLY A 17 -11.79 1.56 -2.11
N ALA A 18 -11.17 0.40 -2.33
CA ALA A 18 -11.89 -0.87 -2.46
C ALA A 18 -11.14 -2.00 -1.76
N GLU A 19 -11.88 -2.90 -1.14
CA GLU A 19 -11.36 -4.13 -0.58
C GLU A 19 -11.39 -5.22 -1.65
N ILE A 20 -10.25 -5.89 -1.86
CA ILE A 20 -10.07 -6.99 -2.77
C ILE A 20 -9.98 -8.29 -1.96
N GLY A 21 -10.78 -9.27 -2.34
CA GLY A 21 -10.76 -10.62 -1.78
C GLY A 21 -10.64 -11.69 -2.85
N ASN A 22 -10.69 -12.93 -2.43
CA ASN A 22 -10.49 -14.12 -3.26
C ASN A 22 -9.09 -14.14 -3.91
N VAL A 23 -8.07 -13.69 -3.19
CA VAL A 23 -6.68 -13.68 -3.63
C VAL A 23 -5.75 -13.84 -2.44
N ASP A 24 -4.68 -14.59 -2.61
CA ASP A 24 -3.55 -14.67 -1.70
C ASP A 24 -2.34 -14.03 -2.38
N ILE A 25 -1.99 -12.81 -1.95
CA ILE A 25 -0.88 -12.05 -2.54
C ILE A 25 0.50 -12.49 -2.04
N SER A 26 0.56 -13.43 -1.10
CA SER A 26 1.79 -14.11 -0.69
C SER A 26 2.24 -15.15 -1.71
N GLU A 27 1.35 -15.58 -2.61
CA GLU A 27 1.63 -16.56 -3.65
C GLU A 27 1.93 -15.90 -5.00
N GLU A 28 2.35 -16.70 -5.98
CA GLU A 28 2.48 -16.27 -7.37
C GLU A 28 1.10 -16.13 -8.01
N LEU A 29 0.81 -14.97 -8.56
CA LEU A 29 -0.51 -14.67 -9.11
C LEU A 29 -0.56 -14.89 -10.62
N PRO A 30 -1.65 -15.50 -11.14
CA PRO A 30 -1.92 -15.53 -12.57
C PRO A 30 -2.02 -14.12 -13.17
N GLU A 31 -1.60 -13.97 -14.41
CA GLU A 31 -1.62 -12.66 -15.12
C GLU A 31 -3.01 -12.02 -15.13
N LYS A 32 -4.07 -12.82 -15.26
CA LYS A 32 -5.45 -12.35 -15.24
C LYS A 32 -5.82 -11.72 -13.89
N VAL A 33 -5.44 -12.35 -12.78
CA VAL A 33 -5.63 -11.81 -11.42
C VAL A 33 -4.89 -10.49 -11.25
N VAL A 34 -3.61 -10.44 -11.67
CA VAL A 34 -2.80 -9.21 -11.64
C VAL A 34 -3.44 -8.10 -12.47
N GLY A 35 -3.97 -8.45 -13.64
CA GLY A 35 -4.69 -7.52 -14.52
C GLY A 35 -5.93 -6.92 -13.85
N GLU A 36 -6.73 -7.75 -13.18
CA GLU A 36 -7.90 -7.29 -12.43
C GLU A 36 -7.55 -6.42 -11.22
N ILE A 37 -6.48 -6.77 -10.48
CA ILE A 37 -5.99 -5.94 -9.37
C ILE A 37 -5.52 -4.57 -9.88
N ARG A 38 -4.77 -4.52 -10.99
CA ARG A 38 -4.36 -3.26 -11.62
C ARG A 38 -5.56 -2.40 -12.03
N GLN A 39 -6.56 -3.03 -12.63
CA GLN A 39 -7.79 -2.34 -13.03
C GLN A 39 -8.52 -1.77 -11.81
N ALA A 40 -8.64 -2.53 -10.72
CA ALA A 40 -9.24 -2.08 -9.48
C ALA A 40 -8.45 -0.90 -8.88
N LEU A 41 -7.12 -0.96 -8.88
CA LEU A 41 -6.27 0.13 -8.40
C LEU A 41 -6.47 1.42 -9.21
N LEU A 42 -6.56 1.33 -10.54
CA LEU A 42 -6.80 2.49 -11.40
C LEU A 42 -8.20 3.09 -11.22
N GLU A 43 -9.19 2.28 -10.88
CA GLU A 43 -10.56 2.72 -10.68
C GLU A 43 -10.80 3.32 -9.29
N TYR A 44 -10.24 2.67 -8.26
CA TYR A 44 -10.49 3.03 -6.86
C TYR A 44 -9.33 3.75 -6.19
N LEU A 45 -8.18 3.89 -6.84
CA LEU A 45 -6.98 4.62 -6.43
C LEU A 45 -6.26 4.03 -5.20
N VAL A 46 -6.98 3.40 -4.29
CA VAL A 46 -6.45 2.66 -3.13
C VAL A 46 -7.16 1.32 -3.05
N VAL A 47 -6.40 0.24 -2.88
CA VAL A 47 -6.96 -1.10 -2.70
C VAL A 47 -6.40 -1.75 -1.45
N PHE A 48 -7.24 -2.54 -0.78
CA PHE A 48 -6.91 -3.21 0.47
C PHE A 48 -7.06 -4.72 0.31
N PHE A 49 -6.13 -5.43 0.93
CA PHE A 49 -6.13 -6.87 1.03
C PHE A 49 -6.11 -7.24 2.52
N ARG A 50 -7.11 -7.98 2.97
CA ARG A 50 -7.18 -8.44 4.36
C ARG A 50 -6.52 -9.80 4.51
N ASP A 51 -6.03 -10.07 5.73
CA ASP A 51 -5.55 -11.39 6.14
C ASP A 51 -4.47 -11.98 5.23
N GLN A 52 -3.55 -11.14 4.75
CA GLN A 52 -2.45 -11.53 3.87
C GLN A 52 -1.15 -11.66 4.66
N ASP A 53 -0.32 -12.63 4.29
CA ASP A 53 1.00 -12.81 4.89
C ASP A 53 2.13 -12.31 3.97
N LEU A 54 2.57 -11.09 4.20
CA LEU A 54 3.74 -10.50 3.57
C LEU A 54 4.92 -10.34 4.54
N SER A 55 4.94 -11.13 5.63
CA SER A 55 6.04 -11.11 6.62
C SER A 55 7.37 -11.53 6.02
N ASP A 56 7.37 -12.45 5.03
CA ASP A 56 8.54 -12.72 4.21
C ASP A 56 8.76 -11.58 3.20
N PRO A 57 9.91 -10.88 3.26
CA PRO A 57 10.26 -9.85 2.29
C PRO A 57 10.18 -10.29 0.83
N GLN A 58 10.35 -11.58 0.53
CA GLN A 58 10.26 -12.08 -0.84
C GLN A 58 8.83 -12.05 -1.37
N HIS A 59 7.83 -12.34 -0.53
CA HIS A 59 6.41 -12.24 -0.90
C HIS A 59 6.06 -10.80 -1.25
N HIS A 60 6.44 -9.85 -0.38
CA HIS A 60 6.21 -8.42 -0.61
C HIS A 60 6.89 -7.93 -1.91
N ARG A 61 8.15 -8.32 -2.15
CA ARG A 61 8.87 -8.01 -3.39
C ARG A 61 8.19 -8.57 -4.63
N ARG A 62 7.82 -9.86 -4.59
CA ARG A 62 7.16 -10.53 -5.71
C ARG A 62 5.87 -9.79 -6.08
N PHE A 63 5.03 -9.50 -5.10
CA PHE A 63 3.79 -8.78 -5.32
C PHE A 63 4.04 -7.37 -5.87
N THR A 64 4.99 -6.64 -5.30
CA THR A 64 5.35 -5.29 -5.77
C THR A 64 5.80 -5.28 -7.24
N LYS A 65 6.57 -6.27 -7.66
CA LYS A 65 7.08 -6.37 -9.04
C LYS A 65 5.99 -6.52 -10.10
N TYR A 66 4.80 -6.95 -9.75
CA TYR A 66 3.67 -6.93 -10.68
C TYR A 66 3.28 -5.51 -11.11
N PHE A 67 3.65 -4.48 -10.36
CA PHE A 67 3.30 -3.08 -10.63
C PHE A 67 4.44 -2.27 -11.22
N GLY A 68 5.66 -2.74 -11.17
CA GLY A 68 6.84 -2.09 -11.74
C GLY A 68 8.13 -2.44 -11.02
N ASP A 69 9.18 -1.70 -11.34
CA ASP A 69 10.48 -1.86 -10.71
C ASP A 69 10.46 -1.39 -9.27
N LEU A 70 11.24 -2.08 -8.42
CA LEU A 70 11.37 -1.71 -7.02
C LEU A 70 12.10 -0.37 -6.89
N PHE A 71 11.50 0.54 -6.17
CA PHE A 71 12.06 1.87 -5.93
C PHE A 71 12.93 1.87 -4.67
N ILE A 72 14.16 2.37 -4.79
CA ILE A 72 15.06 2.61 -3.65
C ILE A 72 15.07 4.10 -3.37
N HIS A 73 14.56 4.48 -2.20
CA HIS A 73 14.50 5.88 -1.81
C HIS A 73 15.92 6.42 -1.53
N PRO A 74 16.34 7.55 -2.14
CA PRO A 74 17.71 8.03 -2.06
C PRO A 74 18.20 8.40 -0.65
N ASN A 75 17.29 8.63 0.28
CA ASN A 75 17.60 9.04 1.65
C ASN A 75 17.31 7.98 2.71
N PHE A 76 16.77 6.82 2.34
CA PHE A 76 16.42 5.76 3.28
C PHE A 76 17.10 4.45 2.94
N ASN A 77 17.43 3.68 3.97
CA ASN A 77 17.88 2.29 3.88
C ASN A 77 19.11 2.00 2.99
N LEU A 78 19.89 3.01 2.65
CA LEU A 78 21.10 2.82 1.85
C LEU A 78 22.08 1.92 2.59
N GLY A 79 22.50 0.83 1.92
CA GLY A 79 23.43 -0.15 2.51
C GLY A 79 22.75 -1.24 3.36
N GLN A 80 21.45 -1.28 3.44
CA GLN A 80 20.71 -2.39 4.07
C GLN A 80 20.49 -3.55 3.10
N SER A 81 20.16 -4.73 3.65
CA SER A 81 19.89 -5.94 2.85
C SER A 81 18.64 -5.80 1.95
N ASN A 82 17.68 -4.97 2.37
CA ASN A 82 16.42 -4.72 1.67
C ASN A 82 16.21 -3.20 1.53
N PRO A 83 16.99 -2.52 0.69
CA PRO A 83 16.98 -1.06 0.63
C PRO A 83 15.66 -0.47 0.10
N GLU A 84 14.87 -1.24 -0.63
CA GLU A 84 13.55 -0.86 -1.15
C GLU A 84 12.43 -0.95 -0.10
N MET A 85 12.69 -1.58 1.07
CA MET A 85 11.71 -1.75 2.14
C MET A 85 12.00 -0.77 3.27
N VAL A 86 11.04 0.07 3.59
CA VAL A 86 11.12 1.04 4.70
C VAL A 86 10.24 0.55 5.85
N TYR A 87 10.85 0.33 7.01
CA TYR A 87 10.12 -0.03 8.22
C TYR A 87 9.74 1.23 8.99
N LEU A 88 8.45 1.48 9.10
CA LEU A 88 7.91 2.58 9.89
C LEU A 88 7.44 2.04 11.23
N THR A 89 8.03 2.51 12.31
CA THR A 89 7.70 2.09 13.67
C THR A 89 7.38 3.30 14.51
N ARG A 90 6.33 3.22 15.31
CA ARG A 90 5.98 4.20 16.33
C ARG A 90 5.86 3.52 17.70
N LYS A 91 6.53 4.06 18.69
CA LYS A 91 6.49 3.58 20.07
C LYS A 91 5.68 4.51 20.95
N PRO A 92 5.09 4.02 22.07
CA PRO A 92 4.49 4.89 23.07
C PRO A 92 5.50 5.95 23.55
N GLY A 93 5.10 7.22 23.53
CA GLY A 93 5.96 8.35 23.89
C GLY A 93 6.70 9.03 22.73
N ASP A 94 6.67 8.49 21.54
CA ASP A 94 7.22 9.18 20.37
C ASP A 94 6.43 10.46 20.10
N THR A 95 7.15 11.58 19.99
CA THR A 95 6.58 12.91 19.77
C THR A 95 6.47 13.31 18.31
N ALA A 96 7.03 12.52 17.41
CA ALA A 96 6.97 12.70 15.96
C ALA A 96 6.85 11.37 15.25
N ALA A 97 6.12 11.33 14.15
CA ALA A 97 5.98 10.16 13.29
C ALA A 97 6.32 10.48 11.84
N ALA A 98 6.88 9.51 11.13
CA ALA A 98 7.07 9.64 9.70
C ALA A 98 5.70 9.78 9.00
N GLY A 99 5.58 10.76 8.10
CA GLY A 99 4.33 11.00 7.38
C GLY A 99 3.24 11.73 8.17
N GLU A 100 3.56 12.30 9.34
CA GLU A 100 2.62 13.00 10.21
C GLU A 100 2.07 14.30 9.62
N ARG A 101 2.83 14.94 8.74
CA ARG A 101 2.43 16.18 8.07
C ARG A 101 1.88 15.89 6.69
N TRP A 102 1.04 16.77 6.17
CA TRP A 102 0.64 16.72 4.78
C TRP A 102 1.87 16.66 3.86
N HIS A 103 1.92 15.66 3.02
CA HIS A 103 3.05 15.42 2.12
C HIS A 103 2.58 14.72 0.85
N ALA A 104 3.43 14.74 -0.15
CA ALA A 104 3.31 13.91 -1.33
C ALA A 104 4.57 13.04 -1.43
N ASP A 105 4.38 11.75 -1.62
CA ASP A 105 5.48 10.78 -1.69
C ASP A 105 6.23 10.90 -3.01
N THR A 106 7.48 11.42 -2.93
CA THR A 106 8.47 11.40 -4.04
C THR A 106 7.97 11.92 -5.40
N THR A 107 6.83 12.58 -5.47
CA THR A 107 6.25 13.13 -6.71
C THR A 107 7.12 14.20 -7.38
N MET A 108 8.07 14.80 -6.64
CA MET A 108 9.05 15.75 -7.16
C MET A 108 10.17 15.10 -8.01
N MET A 109 10.25 13.79 -8.05
CA MET A 109 11.28 13.09 -8.83
C MET A 109 10.96 13.12 -10.31
N LYS A 110 12.01 13.09 -11.15
CA LYS A 110 11.85 13.02 -12.62
C LYS A 110 11.05 11.78 -13.04
N ASN A 111 11.28 10.66 -12.36
CA ASN A 111 10.56 9.40 -12.55
C ASN A 111 10.02 8.98 -11.18
N PRO A 112 8.85 9.45 -10.79
CA PRO A 112 8.26 9.07 -9.51
C PRO A 112 7.82 7.61 -9.51
N PRO A 113 7.85 6.91 -8.37
CA PRO A 113 7.26 5.59 -8.27
C PRO A 113 5.76 5.66 -8.54
N MET A 114 5.21 4.60 -9.13
CA MET A 114 3.79 4.50 -9.46
C MET A 114 2.90 4.53 -8.21
N GLY A 115 3.37 3.96 -7.12
CA GLY A 115 2.63 3.86 -5.86
C GLY A 115 3.47 3.23 -4.76
N ALA A 116 2.83 2.94 -3.64
CA ALA A 116 3.43 2.28 -2.49
C ALA A 116 2.56 1.11 -2.03
N ILE A 117 3.18 0.05 -1.53
CA ILE A 117 2.51 -1.07 -0.91
C ILE A 117 2.88 -1.07 0.57
N LEU A 118 1.89 -0.92 1.43
CA LEU A 118 2.05 -0.90 2.87
C LEU A 118 1.57 -2.23 3.45
N TYR A 119 2.39 -2.84 4.28
CA TYR A 119 2.03 -4.02 5.05
C TYR A 119 2.03 -3.68 6.54
N ALA A 120 0.86 -3.80 7.17
CA ALA A 120 0.69 -3.50 8.58
C ALA A 120 1.10 -4.73 9.42
N LEU A 121 2.23 -4.65 10.11
CA LEU A 121 2.72 -5.70 11.02
C LEU A 121 2.02 -5.63 12.36
N GLU A 122 1.80 -4.43 12.88
CA GLU A 122 1.14 -4.19 14.16
C GLU A 122 0.30 -2.91 14.04
N VAL A 123 -0.98 -3.02 14.33
CA VAL A 123 -1.92 -1.90 14.32
C VAL A 123 -2.52 -1.74 15.71
N PRO A 124 -2.42 -0.57 16.33
CA PRO A 124 -3.04 -0.33 17.64
C PRO A 124 -4.56 -0.39 17.53
N TYR A 125 -5.22 -0.86 18.60
CA TYR A 125 -6.67 -0.94 18.65
C TYR A 125 -7.34 0.45 18.62
N TRP A 126 -6.66 1.46 19.18
CA TRP A 126 -7.07 2.85 19.18
C TRP A 126 -5.92 3.75 18.70
N GLY A 127 -6.27 4.78 18.02
CA GLY A 127 -5.32 5.77 17.53
C GLY A 127 -5.17 5.70 16.02
N CYS A 128 -5.54 6.76 15.37
CA CYS A 128 -5.35 6.95 13.96
C CYS A 128 -4.69 8.29 13.71
N LEU A 129 -3.62 8.28 12.94
CA LEU A 129 -3.03 9.51 12.41
C LEU A 129 -3.77 10.01 11.17
N LEU A 130 -4.62 9.19 10.59
CA LEU A 130 -5.56 9.56 9.54
C LEU A 130 -6.86 10.10 10.15
N TYR A 131 -6.79 10.76 11.28
CA TYR A 131 -7.82 11.71 11.57
C TYR A 131 -7.74 12.77 10.47
N THR A 132 -8.52 12.60 9.51
CA THR A 132 -9.29 13.61 8.87
C THR A 132 -8.95 14.98 9.44
N SER A 133 -8.10 15.73 8.77
CA SER A 133 -8.39 17.14 8.76
C SER A 133 -9.77 17.20 8.14
N ASP A 134 -10.76 17.42 8.91
CA ASP A 134 -12.04 17.84 8.37
C ASP A 134 -11.81 19.25 7.84
N ALA A 135 -11.38 19.32 6.58
CA ALA A 135 -11.20 20.58 5.88
C ALA A 135 -12.54 21.33 5.73
N ALA A 136 -13.63 20.77 6.25
CA ALA A 136 -14.93 21.41 6.32
C ALA A 136 -15.10 22.25 7.60
N ASP A 137 -14.20 22.11 8.59
CA ASP A 137 -14.28 22.84 9.86
C ASP A 137 -13.29 24.03 9.94
N GLU A 138 -12.59 24.38 8.85
CA GLU A 138 -11.75 25.58 8.73
C GLU A 138 -12.44 26.70 7.95
#